data_a2f1946d0ff7922bbffba57b10d243c0
#
_entry.id   a2f1946d0ff7922bbffba57b10d243c0
#
_cell.length_a   1.000
_cell.length_b   1.000
_cell.length_c   1.000
_cell.angle_alpha   90.00
_cell.angle_beta   90.00
_cell.angle_gamma   90.00
#
_symmetry.space_group_name_H-M   'P 1'
#
loop_
_entity.id
_entity.type
_entity.pdbx_description
1 polymer ?
#
loop_
_entity_poly.entity_id
_entity_poly.type
_entity_poly.pdbx_seq_one_letter_code
_entity_poly.pdbx_strand_id
1 'polypeptide(L)'
;MPTVEAAQSEQNQSRAYASPESTGGRSPLNRIIPAVLLLLFVGQCLWFMRTQSLTNDEALHIVAGTEAWRMNRFERWNDHPPLVFLLSTLPVLAKGGTISIGYDVRYADGIYPSPEVVAWYGRIVIVGLGVLLGVLVWLAARRMFSEGAANFALALYAFSPALIANFSISCNDGATALITFAVAMQLVYWRRTQSWGRAIGLGLLLGALLSTKFSLPAMFCLALGLVLILKPTTIAWNPKNWNWRQAIAMVAVSLFFVWGTYFFHMTKVEVKNGFVTVTSPNRTKATTGDTHKHFNLTAYIPAGEYIEGMGRVANHLNLGHPTYFLGHVSFNKGWKMYFPTVIALKWPPVVLALFLAAIALGIAGRIKFPPDLLIYAIFPAVYFFIAIFSKVDLGERHILLVYPFALLFIASLWEYARRNRAIFALFLALLALNAADVLRYAPGYLSYFTPFVNPATSWKLLSDSNLDWGQGLLALRDYQAQHPNDPMYLDYFGTIDPKIYGIRYTQLQPNHRVTGTVVVSATNLSGQLLDDPNGYHWLLQYPATILDHSLYVFQVPESASASPAAN
;
A
#
# COMPACT_ATOMS: atom_id res chain seq x y z
N MET A 1 22.00 2.62 -45.27
CA MET A 1 22.10 1.17 -45.03
C MET A 1 22.93 0.97 -43.80
N PRO A 2 22.47 0.30 -42.75
CA PRO A 2 23.32 -0.06 -41.62
C PRO A 2 24.34 -1.07 -42.10
N THR A 3 25.61 -0.90 -41.66
CA THR A 3 26.70 -1.77 -42.03
C THR A 3 26.46 -3.20 -41.49
N VAL A 4 26.89 -4.21 -42.25
CA VAL A 4 26.75 -5.65 -41.93
C VAL A 4 27.31 -5.97 -40.50
N GLU A 5 28.30 -5.24 -40.06
CA GLU A 5 28.87 -5.34 -38.70
C GLU A 5 27.88 -4.93 -37.59
N ALA A 6 27.02 -3.92 -37.80
CA ALA A 6 26.00 -3.53 -36.85
C ALA A 6 24.92 -4.60 -36.69
N ALA A 7 24.50 -5.22 -37.79
CA ALA A 7 23.53 -6.32 -37.80
C ALA A 7 24.10 -7.60 -37.16
N GLN A 8 25.37 -7.91 -37.38
CA GLN A 8 26.05 -9.04 -36.72
C GLN A 8 26.29 -8.80 -35.23
N SER A 9 26.60 -7.58 -34.81
CA SER A 9 26.70 -7.18 -33.42
C SER A 9 25.35 -7.33 -32.70
N GLU A 10 24.25 -6.91 -33.31
CA GLU A 10 22.89 -7.08 -32.77
C GLU A 10 22.48 -8.56 -32.68
N GLN A 11 22.84 -9.37 -33.68
CA GLN A 11 22.55 -10.79 -33.69
C GLN A 11 23.37 -11.57 -32.67
N ASN A 12 24.63 -11.19 -32.44
CA ASN A 12 25.49 -11.78 -31.41
C ASN A 12 25.05 -11.33 -29.99
N GLN A 13 24.59 -10.09 -29.82
CA GLN A 13 24.00 -9.64 -28.54
C GLN A 13 22.67 -10.31 -28.27
N SER A 14 21.81 -10.52 -29.27
CA SER A 14 20.56 -11.26 -29.08
C SER A 14 20.78 -12.73 -28.72
N ARG A 15 21.87 -13.36 -29.24
CA ARG A 15 22.29 -14.72 -28.86
C ARG A 15 22.92 -14.80 -27.47
N ALA A 16 23.61 -13.75 -27.01
CA ALA A 16 24.17 -13.71 -25.66
C ALA A 16 23.10 -13.55 -24.57
N TYR A 17 21.91 -13.08 -24.92
CA TYR A 17 20.73 -12.94 -24.04
C TYR A 17 19.63 -13.98 -24.29
N ALA A 18 19.82 -14.88 -25.25
CA ALA A 18 19.04 -16.11 -25.26
C ALA A 18 19.43 -16.88 -23.99
N SER A 19 18.50 -16.97 -23.03
CA SER A 19 18.65 -17.82 -21.86
C SER A 19 19.21 -19.15 -22.31
N PRO A 20 20.20 -19.75 -21.60
CA PRO A 20 20.55 -21.12 -21.86
C PRO A 20 19.26 -21.91 -21.66
N GLU A 21 18.67 -22.39 -22.75
CA GLU A 21 17.67 -23.44 -22.70
C GLU A 21 18.38 -24.61 -22.04
N SER A 22 18.22 -24.74 -20.73
CA SER A 22 18.55 -25.97 -20.04
C SER A 22 17.53 -27.00 -20.52
N THR A 23 17.91 -27.77 -21.52
CA THR A 23 17.24 -29.00 -21.94
C THR A 23 17.32 -30.11 -20.87
N GLY A 24 17.71 -29.77 -19.66
CA GLY A 24 17.56 -30.62 -18.46
C GLY A 24 16.10 -30.59 -18.02
N GLY A 25 15.44 -31.74 -18.00
CA GLY A 25 14.08 -31.92 -17.57
C GLY A 25 13.83 -31.19 -16.26
N ARG A 26 12.83 -30.29 -16.23
CA ARG A 26 12.47 -29.50 -15.03
C ARG A 26 12.16 -30.47 -13.91
N SER A 27 12.94 -30.44 -12.84
CA SER A 27 12.64 -31.20 -11.63
C SER A 27 11.23 -30.83 -11.17
N PRO A 28 10.34 -31.78 -10.85
CA PRO A 28 9.01 -31.49 -10.33
C PRO A 28 9.06 -30.58 -9.08
N LEU A 29 10.10 -30.66 -8.27
CA LEU A 29 10.37 -29.78 -7.14
C LEU A 29 10.38 -28.28 -7.54
N ASN A 30 10.92 -27.93 -8.68
CA ASN A 30 11.01 -26.53 -9.11
C ASN A 30 9.65 -25.90 -9.42
N ARG A 31 8.61 -26.71 -9.68
CA ARG A 31 7.23 -26.23 -9.87
C ARG A 31 6.46 -26.16 -8.54
N ILE A 32 6.82 -26.99 -7.58
CA ILE A 32 6.14 -27.10 -6.29
C ILE A 32 6.54 -25.95 -5.38
N ILE A 33 7.82 -25.57 -5.34
CA ILE A 33 8.32 -24.50 -4.44
C ILE A 33 7.54 -23.19 -4.58
N PRO A 34 7.39 -22.57 -5.76
CA PRO A 34 6.67 -21.31 -5.87
C PRO A 34 5.18 -21.44 -5.47
N ALA A 35 4.55 -22.57 -5.77
CA ALA A 35 3.17 -22.83 -5.36
C ALA A 35 3.05 -22.89 -3.81
N VAL A 36 3.96 -23.61 -3.15
CA VAL A 36 3.99 -23.71 -1.68
C VAL A 36 4.22 -22.32 -1.05
N LEU A 37 5.16 -21.54 -1.58
CA LEU A 37 5.45 -20.19 -1.07
C LEU A 37 4.23 -19.26 -1.22
N LEU A 38 3.53 -19.31 -2.35
CA LEU A 38 2.29 -18.55 -2.54
C LEU A 38 1.17 -19.02 -1.61
N LEU A 39 1.05 -20.34 -1.37
CA LEU A 39 0.08 -20.87 -0.41
C LEU A 39 0.42 -20.44 1.03
N LEU A 40 1.69 -20.38 1.41
CA LEU A 40 2.13 -19.84 2.69
C LEU A 40 1.78 -18.36 2.83
N PHE A 41 2.00 -17.55 1.79
CA PHE A 41 1.57 -16.15 1.76
C PHE A 41 0.06 -16.03 1.96
N VAL A 42 -0.74 -16.77 1.17
CA VAL A 42 -2.21 -16.79 1.29
C VAL A 42 -2.64 -17.22 2.69
N GLY A 43 -2.06 -18.29 3.24
CA GLY A 43 -2.36 -18.76 4.59
C GLY A 43 -2.18 -17.70 5.66
N GLN A 44 -1.09 -16.94 5.59
CA GLN A 44 -0.82 -15.81 6.51
C GLN A 44 -1.82 -14.66 6.31
N CYS A 45 -2.15 -14.31 5.05
CA CYS A 45 -3.19 -13.33 4.76
C CYS A 45 -4.55 -13.74 5.33
N LEU A 46 -4.95 -14.99 5.13
CA LEU A 46 -6.23 -15.52 5.66
C LEU A 46 -6.23 -15.56 7.19
N TRP A 47 -5.09 -15.82 7.83
CA TRP A 47 -4.97 -15.74 9.27
C TRP A 47 -5.15 -14.31 9.79
N PHE A 48 -4.46 -13.34 9.19
CA PHE A 48 -4.69 -11.92 9.46
C PHE A 48 -6.17 -11.55 9.30
N MET A 49 -6.78 -11.89 8.16
CA MET A 49 -8.18 -11.55 7.86
C MET A 49 -9.17 -12.04 8.91
N ARG A 50 -8.88 -13.18 9.55
CA ARG A 50 -9.76 -13.78 10.59
C ARG A 50 -9.61 -13.13 11.95
N THR A 51 -8.48 -12.51 12.25
CA THR A 51 -8.13 -12.03 13.57
C THR A 51 -8.16 -10.53 13.69
N GLN A 52 -8.20 -9.81 12.56
CA GLN A 52 -8.18 -8.35 12.53
C GLN A 52 -9.53 -7.77 12.12
N SER A 53 -10.05 -6.82 12.91
CA SER A 53 -11.25 -6.05 12.57
C SER A 53 -11.02 -5.18 11.33
N LEU A 54 -12.08 -4.57 10.79
CA LEU A 54 -11.97 -3.57 9.73
C LEU A 54 -11.09 -2.41 10.18
N THR A 55 -10.17 -2.01 9.31
CA THR A 55 -9.30 -0.86 9.55
C THR A 55 -10.00 0.46 9.24
N ASN A 56 -9.38 1.57 9.63
CA ASN A 56 -9.94 2.92 9.53
C ASN A 56 -10.50 3.25 8.13
N ASP A 57 -9.75 2.97 7.06
CA ASP A 57 -10.16 3.35 5.70
C ASP A 57 -11.06 2.30 5.02
N GLU A 58 -11.05 1.03 5.46
CA GLU A 58 -11.77 -0.06 4.77
C GLU A 58 -13.28 0.16 4.69
N ALA A 59 -13.89 0.65 5.77
CA ALA A 59 -15.33 0.93 5.77
C ALA A 59 -15.70 1.97 4.71
N LEU A 60 -14.91 3.03 4.62
CA LEU A 60 -15.12 4.12 3.66
C LEU A 60 -14.95 3.64 2.22
N HIS A 61 -13.96 2.78 1.96
CA HIS A 61 -13.73 2.17 0.64
C HIS A 61 -14.89 1.28 0.21
N ILE A 62 -15.41 0.46 1.12
CA ILE A 62 -16.55 -0.42 0.83
C ILE A 62 -17.83 0.40 0.59
N VAL A 63 -18.05 1.46 1.38
CA VAL A 63 -19.19 2.38 1.16
C VAL A 63 -19.08 3.07 -0.19
N ALA A 64 -17.90 3.63 -0.52
CA ALA A 64 -17.67 4.29 -1.81
C ALA A 64 -17.91 3.32 -2.99
N GLY A 65 -17.41 2.09 -2.92
CA GLY A 65 -17.66 1.07 -3.93
C GLY A 65 -19.15 0.66 -4.00
N THR A 66 -19.83 0.57 -2.86
CA THR A 66 -21.27 0.25 -2.81
C THR A 66 -22.11 1.35 -3.47
N GLU A 67 -21.83 2.63 -3.16
CA GLU A 67 -22.52 3.77 -3.78
C GLU A 67 -22.26 3.83 -5.28
N ALA A 68 -21.02 3.56 -5.72
CA ALA A 68 -20.69 3.50 -7.13
C ALA A 68 -21.51 2.42 -7.85
N TRP A 69 -21.54 1.19 -7.35
CA TRP A 69 -22.27 0.09 -8.00
C TRP A 69 -23.77 0.20 -7.93
N ARG A 70 -24.34 0.65 -6.80
CA ARG A 70 -25.79 0.66 -6.60
C ARG A 70 -26.46 1.96 -7.04
N MET A 71 -25.75 3.08 -6.88
CA MET A 71 -26.32 4.42 -7.08
C MET A 71 -25.66 5.17 -8.24
N ASN A 72 -24.63 4.58 -8.86
CA ASN A 72 -23.84 5.24 -9.90
C ASN A 72 -23.28 6.60 -9.42
N ARG A 73 -22.71 6.64 -8.21
CA ARG A 73 -22.18 7.85 -7.55
C ARG A 73 -20.73 7.64 -7.14
N PHE A 74 -19.89 8.69 -7.36
CA PHE A 74 -18.45 8.67 -7.08
C PHE A 74 -18.00 9.83 -6.18
N GLU A 75 -18.91 10.45 -5.44
CA GLU A 75 -18.62 11.64 -4.63
C GLU A 75 -18.07 11.30 -3.24
N ARG A 76 -18.45 10.15 -2.70
CA ARG A 76 -17.99 9.73 -1.38
C ARG A 76 -16.57 9.19 -1.48
N TRP A 77 -15.70 9.69 -0.60
CA TRP A 77 -14.30 9.26 -0.53
C TRP A 77 -13.55 9.41 -1.87
N ASN A 78 -13.73 10.54 -2.54
CA ASN A 78 -13.08 10.85 -3.83
C ASN A 78 -11.60 11.27 -3.67
N ASP A 79 -10.91 10.82 -2.60
CA ASP A 79 -9.47 11.01 -2.38
C ASP A 79 -8.63 9.96 -3.12
N HIS A 80 -9.29 8.95 -3.66
CA HIS A 80 -8.69 7.91 -4.50
C HIS A 80 -9.57 7.62 -5.71
N PRO A 81 -8.96 7.26 -6.87
CA PRO A 81 -9.71 6.74 -8.01
C PRO A 81 -10.39 5.39 -7.67
N PRO A 82 -11.52 5.04 -8.32
CA PRO A 82 -12.44 4.03 -7.82
C PRO A 82 -12.07 2.57 -8.10
N LEU A 83 -11.06 2.26 -8.93
CA LEU A 83 -10.80 0.90 -9.44
C LEU A 83 -10.78 -0.15 -8.31
N VAL A 84 -10.03 0.11 -7.23
CA VAL A 84 -9.85 -0.88 -6.16
C VAL A 84 -11.12 -1.03 -5.34
N PHE A 85 -11.84 0.07 -5.08
CA PHE A 85 -13.14 0.03 -4.38
C PHE A 85 -14.18 -0.76 -5.17
N LEU A 86 -14.25 -0.54 -6.49
CA LEU A 86 -15.14 -1.29 -7.36
C LEU A 86 -14.84 -2.80 -7.30
N LEU A 87 -13.57 -3.18 -7.36
CA LEU A 87 -13.17 -4.59 -7.33
C LEU A 87 -13.43 -5.25 -5.97
N SER A 88 -13.01 -4.62 -4.87
CA SER A 88 -13.13 -5.19 -3.52
C SER A 88 -14.57 -5.27 -3.03
N THR A 89 -15.45 -4.36 -3.50
CA THR A 89 -16.86 -4.33 -3.06
C THR A 89 -17.73 -5.36 -3.80
N LEU A 90 -17.35 -5.81 -4.99
CA LEU A 90 -18.15 -6.80 -5.75
C LEU A 90 -18.50 -8.06 -4.95
N PRO A 91 -17.55 -8.77 -4.30
CA PRO A 91 -17.89 -9.95 -3.50
C PRO A 91 -18.74 -9.62 -2.27
N VAL A 92 -18.56 -8.43 -1.68
CA VAL A 92 -19.39 -7.95 -0.55
C VAL A 92 -20.84 -7.81 -0.99
N LEU A 93 -21.08 -7.15 -2.11
CA LEU A 93 -22.44 -6.98 -2.68
C LEU A 93 -23.06 -8.30 -3.09
N ALA A 94 -22.29 -9.23 -3.67
CA ALA A 94 -22.76 -10.56 -4.04
C ALA A 94 -23.23 -11.40 -2.84
N LYS A 95 -22.77 -11.04 -1.62
CA LYS A 95 -23.20 -11.64 -0.34
C LYS A 95 -24.27 -10.79 0.39
N GLY A 96 -24.83 -9.80 -0.26
CA GLY A 96 -25.79 -8.88 0.35
C GLY A 96 -25.18 -7.93 1.37
N GLY A 97 -23.85 -7.80 1.38
CA GLY A 97 -23.13 -6.95 2.33
C GLY A 97 -23.37 -5.47 2.07
N THR A 98 -23.40 -4.70 3.14
CA THR A 98 -23.49 -3.25 3.11
C THR A 98 -22.93 -2.63 4.39
N ILE A 99 -22.46 -1.39 4.29
CA ILE A 99 -22.05 -0.54 5.43
C ILE A 99 -22.84 0.74 5.36
N SER A 100 -23.40 1.17 6.48
CA SER A 100 -24.09 2.44 6.67
C SER A 100 -23.17 3.42 7.40
N ILE A 101 -22.91 4.57 6.79
CA ILE A 101 -22.19 5.69 7.41
C ILE A 101 -22.99 6.96 7.14
N GLY A 102 -23.45 7.63 8.21
CA GLY A 102 -24.08 8.95 8.11
C GLY A 102 -23.07 10.00 7.62
N TYR A 103 -23.56 11.09 7.00
CA TYR A 103 -22.67 12.17 6.55
C TYR A 103 -21.95 12.89 7.69
N ASP A 104 -22.62 12.97 8.85
CA ASP A 104 -22.15 13.71 10.02
C ASP A 104 -21.68 12.78 11.17
N VAL A 105 -21.59 11.47 10.90
CA VAL A 105 -21.23 10.47 11.92
C VAL A 105 -19.76 10.08 11.78
N ARG A 106 -19.03 10.13 12.89
CA ARG A 106 -17.62 9.74 12.97
C ARG A 106 -17.40 8.26 12.65
N TYR A 107 -18.40 7.42 12.96
CA TYR A 107 -18.31 5.96 12.85
C TYR A 107 -19.38 5.38 11.92
N ALA A 108 -19.08 4.24 11.33
CA ALA A 108 -20.09 3.39 10.71
C ALA A 108 -21.07 2.92 11.81
N ASP A 109 -22.35 3.14 11.58
CA ASP A 109 -23.45 2.85 12.52
C ASP A 109 -24.18 1.54 12.21
N GLY A 110 -23.89 0.92 11.08
CA GLY A 110 -24.47 -0.35 10.69
C GLY A 110 -23.61 -1.11 9.68
N ILE A 111 -23.40 -2.40 9.89
CA ILE A 111 -22.73 -3.32 8.97
C ILE A 111 -23.57 -4.59 8.88
N TYR A 112 -23.92 -5.01 7.65
CA TYR A 112 -24.71 -6.19 7.39
C TYR A 112 -24.03 -7.09 6.35
N PRO A 113 -24.07 -8.44 6.45
CA PRO A 113 -24.69 -9.26 7.51
C PRO A 113 -23.92 -9.23 8.84
N SER A 114 -22.60 -9.07 8.82
CA SER A 114 -21.74 -8.84 9.99
C SER A 114 -20.42 -8.19 9.56
N PRO A 115 -19.71 -7.52 10.47
CA PRO A 115 -18.43 -6.87 10.12
C PRO A 115 -17.37 -7.87 9.64
N GLU A 116 -17.35 -9.09 10.21
CA GLU A 116 -16.39 -10.12 9.81
C GLU A 116 -16.66 -10.63 8.37
N VAL A 117 -17.94 -10.80 8.01
CA VAL A 117 -18.33 -11.20 6.64
C VAL A 117 -17.96 -10.11 5.63
N VAL A 118 -18.27 -8.86 5.94
CA VAL A 118 -17.95 -7.73 5.07
C VAL A 118 -16.44 -7.58 4.89
N ALA A 119 -15.67 -7.67 6.00
CA ALA A 119 -14.21 -7.67 5.96
C ALA A 119 -13.66 -8.79 5.10
N TRP A 120 -14.12 -10.01 5.31
CA TRP A 120 -13.67 -11.20 4.57
C TRP A 120 -13.83 -11.04 3.06
N TYR A 121 -15.04 -10.69 2.60
CA TYR A 121 -15.32 -10.58 1.18
C TYR A 121 -14.68 -9.33 0.55
N GLY A 122 -14.52 -8.25 1.28
CA GLY A 122 -13.80 -7.06 0.81
C GLY A 122 -12.30 -7.30 0.61
N ARG A 123 -11.69 -8.12 1.48
CA ARG A 123 -10.25 -8.40 1.51
C ARG A 123 -9.80 -9.48 0.52
N ILE A 124 -10.67 -10.48 0.22
CA ILE A 124 -10.26 -11.67 -0.57
C ILE A 124 -9.75 -11.30 -1.97
N VAL A 125 -10.30 -10.26 -2.60
CA VAL A 125 -9.84 -9.76 -3.90
C VAL A 125 -8.41 -9.22 -3.78
N ILE A 126 -8.13 -8.48 -2.70
CA ILE A 126 -6.82 -7.89 -2.45
C ILE A 126 -5.77 -8.98 -2.23
N VAL A 127 -6.11 -10.06 -1.52
CA VAL A 127 -5.24 -11.24 -1.41
C VAL A 127 -4.93 -11.82 -2.80
N GLY A 128 -5.93 -11.93 -3.68
CA GLY A 128 -5.73 -12.36 -5.07
C GLY A 128 -4.75 -11.47 -5.85
N LEU A 129 -4.82 -10.13 -5.65
CA LEU A 129 -3.86 -9.19 -6.23
C LEU A 129 -2.46 -9.41 -5.65
N GLY A 130 -2.33 -9.75 -4.36
CA GLY A 130 -1.06 -10.11 -3.72
C GLY A 130 -0.44 -11.36 -4.33
N VAL A 131 -1.23 -12.40 -4.57
CA VAL A 131 -0.77 -13.60 -5.27
C VAL A 131 -0.25 -13.25 -6.67
N LEU A 132 -1.00 -12.41 -7.41
CA LEU A 132 -0.59 -11.98 -8.75
C LEU A 132 0.74 -11.21 -8.70
N LEU A 133 0.93 -10.30 -7.73
CA LEU A 133 2.21 -9.60 -7.57
C LEU A 133 3.36 -10.57 -7.27
N GLY A 134 3.15 -11.54 -6.37
CA GLY A 134 4.15 -12.58 -6.07
C GLY A 134 4.56 -13.37 -7.31
N VAL A 135 3.58 -13.74 -8.15
CA VAL A 135 3.84 -14.39 -9.46
C VAL A 135 4.64 -13.48 -10.38
N LEU A 136 4.32 -12.18 -10.48
CA LEU A 136 5.07 -11.24 -11.33
C LEU A 136 6.51 -11.04 -10.85
N VAL A 137 6.73 -10.92 -9.54
CA VAL A 137 8.08 -10.84 -8.93
C VAL A 137 8.87 -12.10 -9.27
N TRP A 138 8.26 -13.29 -9.10
CA TRP A 138 8.89 -14.56 -9.44
C TRP A 138 9.26 -14.65 -10.92
N LEU A 139 8.34 -14.28 -11.81
CA LEU A 139 8.58 -14.28 -13.27
C LEU A 139 9.69 -13.30 -13.66
N ALA A 140 9.70 -12.10 -13.09
CA ALA A 140 10.73 -11.09 -13.35
C ALA A 140 12.10 -11.56 -12.87
N ALA A 141 12.21 -12.06 -11.63
CA ALA A 141 13.46 -12.58 -11.07
C ALA A 141 13.97 -13.80 -11.85
N ARG A 142 13.08 -14.74 -12.22
CA ARG A 142 13.42 -15.91 -13.03
C ARG A 142 13.97 -15.53 -14.39
N ARG A 143 13.38 -14.51 -15.03
CA ARG A 143 13.82 -14.05 -16.36
C ARG A 143 15.14 -13.29 -16.30
N MET A 144 15.37 -12.53 -15.25
CA MET A 144 16.58 -11.72 -15.11
C MET A 144 17.79 -12.52 -14.58
N PHE A 145 17.55 -13.53 -13.76
CA PHE A 145 18.58 -14.29 -13.08
C PHE A 145 18.40 -15.80 -13.30
N SER A 146 17.76 -16.48 -12.36
CA SER A 146 17.50 -17.93 -12.44
C SER A 146 16.25 -18.31 -11.65
N GLU A 147 15.86 -19.57 -11.76
CA GLU A 147 14.74 -20.13 -11.01
C GLU A 147 15.00 -20.15 -9.48
N GLY A 148 16.24 -20.44 -9.07
CA GLY A 148 16.64 -20.37 -7.66
C GLY A 148 16.56 -18.95 -7.10
N ALA A 149 17.02 -17.95 -7.87
CA ALA A 149 16.90 -16.54 -7.52
C ALA A 149 15.41 -16.10 -7.40
N ALA A 150 14.56 -16.60 -8.30
CA ALA A 150 13.14 -16.33 -8.25
C ALA A 150 12.46 -16.94 -7.02
N ASN A 151 12.78 -18.18 -6.68
CA ASN A 151 12.27 -18.85 -5.48
C ASN A 151 12.75 -18.15 -4.21
N PHE A 152 14.01 -17.67 -4.18
CA PHE A 152 14.55 -16.92 -3.06
C PHE A 152 13.80 -15.57 -2.87
N ALA A 153 13.61 -14.80 -3.95
CA ALA A 153 12.83 -13.56 -3.91
C ALA A 153 11.38 -13.82 -3.45
N LEU A 154 10.75 -14.88 -3.97
CA LEU A 154 9.39 -15.24 -3.59
C LEU A 154 9.28 -15.71 -2.14
N ALA A 155 10.31 -16.36 -1.59
CA ALA A 155 10.35 -16.72 -0.17
C ALA A 155 10.39 -15.48 0.73
N LEU A 156 11.22 -14.48 0.39
CA LEU A 156 11.22 -13.19 1.10
C LEU A 156 9.91 -12.43 0.92
N TYR A 157 9.27 -12.52 -0.25
CA TYR A 157 7.93 -11.99 -0.51
C TYR A 157 6.89 -12.61 0.43
N ALA A 158 6.88 -13.94 0.52
CA ALA A 158 5.93 -14.70 1.32
C ALA A 158 6.05 -14.42 2.82
N PHE A 159 7.23 -14.02 3.29
CA PHE A 159 7.52 -13.62 4.66
C PHE A 159 7.87 -12.13 4.76
N SER A 160 7.06 -11.27 4.12
CA SER A 160 7.14 -9.81 4.24
C SER A 160 5.94 -9.30 5.02
N PRO A 161 6.09 -8.78 6.26
CA PRO A 161 4.97 -8.35 7.08
C PRO A 161 4.18 -7.21 6.42
N ALA A 162 4.86 -6.26 5.77
CA ALA A 162 4.21 -5.18 5.05
C ALA A 162 3.33 -5.68 3.89
N LEU A 163 3.82 -6.65 3.11
CA LEU A 163 3.04 -7.21 2.00
C LEU A 163 1.88 -8.06 2.52
N ILE A 164 2.09 -8.90 3.54
CA ILE A 164 1.03 -9.71 4.14
C ILE A 164 -0.08 -8.81 4.68
N ALA A 165 0.24 -7.81 5.50
CA ALA A 165 -0.74 -6.89 6.07
C ALA A 165 -1.52 -6.13 4.98
N ASN A 166 -0.82 -5.46 4.07
CA ASN A 166 -1.48 -4.59 3.08
C ASN A 166 -2.19 -5.35 1.96
N PHE A 167 -1.87 -6.62 1.71
CA PHE A 167 -2.67 -7.48 0.84
C PHE A 167 -3.79 -8.23 1.57
N SER A 168 -3.92 -8.03 2.87
CA SER A 168 -5.02 -8.56 3.70
C SER A 168 -6.03 -7.48 4.11
N ILE A 169 -5.89 -6.25 3.61
CA ILE A 169 -6.72 -5.09 3.92
C ILE A 169 -7.32 -4.54 2.62
N SER A 170 -8.61 -4.19 2.62
CA SER A 170 -9.30 -3.62 1.45
C SER A 170 -8.89 -2.16 1.22
N CYS A 171 -7.64 -1.98 0.76
CA CYS A 171 -7.02 -0.68 0.53
C CYS A 171 -6.27 -0.65 -0.82
N ASN A 172 -5.95 0.56 -1.29
CA ASN A 172 -5.34 0.78 -2.61
C ASN A 172 -3.85 0.45 -2.68
N ASP A 173 -3.14 0.42 -1.54
CA ASP A 173 -1.68 0.40 -1.52
C ASP A 173 -1.09 -0.89 -2.10
N GLY A 174 -1.70 -2.06 -1.80
CA GLY A 174 -1.32 -3.32 -2.42
C GLY A 174 -1.52 -3.33 -3.94
N ALA A 175 -2.67 -2.84 -4.41
CA ALA A 175 -2.95 -2.72 -5.85
C ALA A 175 -1.98 -1.73 -6.53
N THR A 176 -1.61 -0.63 -5.86
CA THR A 176 -0.61 0.33 -6.31
C THR A 176 0.74 -0.35 -6.58
N ALA A 177 1.20 -1.19 -5.64
CA ALA A 177 2.44 -1.94 -5.79
C ALA A 177 2.38 -2.92 -6.97
N LEU A 178 1.29 -3.69 -7.09
CA LEU A 178 1.07 -4.63 -8.19
C LEU A 178 1.08 -3.94 -9.54
N ILE A 179 0.24 -2.90 -9.71
CA ILE A 179 0.04 -2.27 -11.01
C ILE A 179 1.30 -1.53 -11.45
N THR A 180 1.99 -0.84 -10.54
CA THR A 180 3.27 -0.18 -10.84
C THR A 180 4.32 -1.20 -11.29
N PHE A 181 4.42 -2.35 -10.62
CA PHE A 181 5.33 -3.42 -11.01
C PHE A 181 4.98 -4.00 -12.39
N ALA A 182 3.70 -4.24 -12.64
CA ALA A 182 3.22 -4.76 -13.92
C ALA A 182 3.46 -3.76 -15.07
N VAL A 183 3.27 -2.45 -14.84
CA VAL A 183 3.59 -1.39 -15.81
C VAL A 183 5.07 -1.38 -16.14
N ALA A 184 5.95 -1.42 -15.14
CA ALA A 184 7.40 -1.45 -15.36
C ALA A 184 7.80 -2.69 -16.20
N MET A 185 7.26 -3.86 -15.86
CA MET A 185 7.50 -5.11 -16.59
C MET A 185 6.98 -5.04 -18.02
N GLN A 186 5.75 -4.58 -18.24
CA GLN A 186 5.15 -4.49 -19.57
C GLN A 186 5.82 -3.44 -20.44
N LEU A 187 6.30 -2.34 -19.85
CA LEU A 187 7.07 -1.32 -20.55
C LEU A 187 8.38 -1.88 -21.11
N VAL A 188 9.11 -2.69 -20.32
CA VAL A 188 10.32 -3.40 -20.78
C VAL A 188 9.97 -4.34 -21.94
N TYR A 189 8.88 -5.09 -21.83
CA TYR A 189 8.48 -6.03 -22.89
C TYR A 189 8.04 -5.34 -24.18
N TRP A 190 7.27 -4.26 -24.06
CA TRP A 190 6.87 -3.47 -25.23
C TRP A 190 8.08 -2.84 -25.93
N ARG A 191 9.02 -2.30 -25.16
CA ARG A 191 10.24 -1.71 -25.74
C ARG A 191 11.07 -2.72 -26.53
N ARG A 192 11.18 -3.94 -26.04
CA ARG A 192 11.93 -5.02 -26.71
C ARG A 192 11.26 -5.47 -28.02
N THR A 193 9.93 -5.52 -28.02
CA THR A 193 9.16 -5.99 -29.17
C THR A 193 7.87 -5.18 -29.26
N GLN A 194 7.88 -4.16 -30.09
CA GLN A 194 6.75 -3.25 -30.28
C GLN A 194 5.63 -3.95 -31.07
N SER A 195 4.73 -4.62 -30.34
CA SER A 195 3.55 -5.27 -30.89
C SER A 195 2.27 -4.63 -30.39
N TRP A 196 1.19 -4.70 -31.17
CA TRP A 196 -0.11 -4.14 -30.79
C TRP A 196 -0.67 -4.75 -29.50
N GLY A 197 -0.55 -6.08 -29.31
CA GLY A 197 -1.02 -6.72 -28.08
C GLY A 197 -0.31 -6.19 -26.83
N ARG A 198 1.03 -5.95 -26.92
CA ARG A 198 1.79 -5.36 -25.81
C ARG A 198 1.45 -3.89 -25.60
N ALA A 199 1.20 -3.15 -26.66
CA ALA A 199 0.78 -1.76 -26.59
C ALA A 199 -0.58 -1.62 -25.91
N ILE A 200 -1.57 -2.40 -26.32
CA ILE A 200 -2.91 -2.42 -25.70
C ILE A 200 -2.80 -2.85 -24.23
N GLY A 201 -2.05 -3.92 -23.94
CA GLY A 201 -1.82 -4.38 -22.57
C GLY A 201 -1.17 -3.32 -21.68
N LEU A 202 -0.18 -2.56 -22.20
CA LEU A 202 0.41 -1.44 -21.48
C LEU A 202 -0.59 -0.29 -21.30
N GLY A 203 -1.42 0.01 -22.32
CA GLY A 203 -2.49 1.01 -22.20
C GLY A 203 -3.51 0.66 -21.12
N LEU A 204 -3.92 -0.61 -21.02
CA LEU A 204 -4.82 -1.09 -19.95
C LEU A 204 -4.16 -0.97 -18.57
N LEU A 205 -2.89 -1.36 -18.43
CA LEU A 205 -2.16 -1.24 -17.16
C LEU A 205 -1.93 0.22 -16.77
N LEU A 206 -1.66 1.11 -17.72
CA LEU A 206 -1.58 2.55 -17.46
C LEU A 206 -2.94 3.11 -17.03
N GLY A 207 -4.03 2.71 -17.68
CA GLY A 207 -5.38 3.07 -17.26
C GLY A 207 -5.68 2.59 -15.84
N ALA A 208 -5.31 1.36 -15.49
CA ALA A 208 -5.44 0.82 -14.15
C ALA A 208 -4.57 1.60 -13.14
N LEU A 209 -3.34 1.97 -13.51
CA LEU A 209 -2.44 2.78 -12.68
C LEU A 209 -3.07 4.14 -12.37
N LEU A 210 -3.58 4.83 -13.39
CA LEU A 210 -4.28 6.11 -13.24
C LEU A 210 -5.53 5.96 -12.37
N SER A 211 -6.24 4.82 -12.47
CA SER A 211 -7.48 4.55 -11.73
C SER A 211 -7.28 3.98 -10.33
N THR A 212 -6.04 3.92 -9.83
CA THR A 212 -5.70 3.35 -8.50
C THR A 212 -5.31 4.42 -7.48
N LYS A 213 -4.45 5.37 -7.82
CA LYS A 213 -3.98 6.41 -6.88
C LYS A 213 -3.59 7.67 -7.64
N PHE A 214 -4.06 8.85 -7.19
CA PHE A 214 -3.82 10.15 -7.86
C PHE A 214 -2.35 10.61 -7.86
N SER A 215 -1.48 10.05 -7.02
CA SER A 215 -0.04 10.34 -7.05
C SER A 215 0.72 9.62 -8.19
N LEU A 216 0.16 8.55 -8.75
CA LEU A 216 0.84 7.71 -9.73
C LEU A 216 1.02 8.36 -11.11
N PRO A 217 0.10 9.20 -11.64
CA PRO A 217 0.31 9.89 -12.91
C PRO A 217 1.60 10.72 -12.92
N ALA A 218 1.80 11.55 -11.88
CA ALA A 218 2.99 12.38 -11.76
C ALA A 218 4.26 11.53 -11.62
N MET A 219 4.23 10.50 -10.78
CA MET A 219 5.32 9.55 -10.62
C MET A 219 5.68 8.87 -11.94
N PHE A 220 4.68 8.39 -12.69
CA PHE A 220 4.91 7.71 -13.97
C PHE A 220 5.55 8.64 -15.00
N CYS A 221 5.06 9.88 -15.13
CA CYS A 221 5.63 10.87 -16.05
C CYS A 221 7.09 11.19 -15.70
N LEU A 222 7.39 11.40 -14.40
CA LEU A 222 8.76 11.66 -13.95
C LEU A 222 9.67 10.45 -14.15
N ALA A 223 9.21 9.25 -13.81
CA ALA A 223 9.97 8.02 -14.01
C ALA A 223 10.25 7.75 -15.50
N LEU A 224 9.25 7.91 -16.37
CA LEU A 224 9.41 7.78 -17.81
C LEU A 224 10.39 8.83 -18.36
N GLY A 225 10.26 10.09 -17.92
CA GLY A 225 11.20 11.17 -18.28
C GLY A 225 12.63 10.81 -17.89
N LEU A 226 12.85 10.29 -16.69
CA LEU A 226 14.17 9.86 -16.21
C LEU A 226 14.70 8.66 -17.01
N VAL A 227 13.86 7.68 -17.37
CA VAL A 227 14.22 6.57 -18.26
C VAL A 227 14.68 7.07 -19.62
N LEU A 228 14.00 8.07 -20.18
CA LEU A 228 14.36 8.66 -21.48
C LEU A 228 15.69 9.43 -21.42
N ILE A 229 15.98 10.10 -20.30
CA ILE A 229 17.24 10.83 -20.10
C ILE A 229 18.41 9.87 -19.88
N LEU A 230 18.27 8.92 -18.98
CA LEU A 230 19.36 8.00 -18.58
C LEU A 230 19.63 6.92 -19.63
N LYS A 231 18.67 6.58 -20.49
CA LYS A 231 18.78 5.53 -21.51
C LYS A 231 19.39 4.24 -20.94
N PRO A 232 18.84 3.67 -19.87
CA PRO A 232 19.49 2.70 -18.98
C PRO A 232 19.80 1.33 -19.60
N THR A 233 19.53 1.12 -20.87
CA THR A 233 19.70 -0.18 -21.53
C THR A 233 20.37 -0.03 -22.88
N THR A 234 20.90 -1.13 -23.40
CA THR A 234 21.35 -1.25 -24.79
C THR A 234 20.20 -1.10 -25.80
N ILE A 235 18.94 -1.21 -25.35
CA ILE A 235 17.76 -0.91 -26.14
C ILE A 235 17.68 0.61 -26.26
N ALA A 236 17.73 1.10 -27.49
CA ALA A 236 17.63 2.52 -27.77
C ALA A 236 16.30 3.11 -27.26
N TRP A 237 16.33 3.76 -26.11
CA TRP A 237 15.21 4.53 -25.54
C TRP A 237 15.02 5.87 -26.29
N ASN A 238 15.46 5.93 -27.54
CA ASN A 238 15.27 7.09 -28.39
C ASN A 238 13.81 7.13 -28.87
N PRO A 239 13.05 8.21 -28.58
CA PRO A 239 11.67 8.37 -29.03
C PRO A 239 11.50 8.28 -30.56
N LYS A 240 12.54 8.56 -31.35
CA LYS A 240 12.54 8.41 -32.81
C LYS A 240 12.32 6.95 -33.26
N ASN A 241 12.68 5.99 -32.41
CA ASN A 241 12.53 4.55 -32.69
C ASN A 241 11.19 3.98 -32.16
N TRP A 242 10.31 4.83 -31.66
CA TRP A 242 9.01 4.38 -31.15
C TRP A 242 7.98 4.26 -32.26
N ASN A 243 7.15 3.25 -32.18
CA ASN A 243 5.94 3.20 -32.98
C ASN A 243 4.89 4.14 -32.38
N TRP A 244 4.86 5.38 -32.85
CA TRP A 244 3.99 6.44 -32.34
C TRP A 244 2.50 6.11 -32.44
N ARG A 245 2.10 5.30 -33.43
CA ARG A 245 0.71 4.81 -33.52
C ARG A 245 0.35 3.96 -32.31
N GLN A 246 1.27 3.09 -31.88
CA GLN A 246 1.10 2.29 -30.67
C GLN A 246 1.14 3.17 -29.40
N ALA A 247 2.02 4.17 -29.33
CA ALA A 247 2.07 5.09 -28.19
C ALA A 247 0.76 5.89 -28.07
N ILE A 248 0.21 6.40 -29.17
CA ILE A 248 -1.11 7.07 -29.16
C ILE A 248 -2.21 6.10 -28.72
N ALA A 249 -2.20 4.87 -29.23
CA ALA A 249 -3.17 3.86 -28.82
C ALA A 249 -3.09 3.53 -27.31
N MET A 250 -1.88 3.46 -26.73
CA MET A 250 -1.72 3.28 -25.28
C MET A 250 -2.40 4.39 -24.48
N VAL A 251 -2.20 5.66 -24.88
CA VAL A 251 -2.85 6.80 -24.23
C VAL A 251 -4.37 6.73 -24.39
N ALA A 252 -4.86 6.47 -25.61
CA ALA A 252 -6.29 6.35 -25.88
C ALA A 252 -6.93 5.23 -25.05
N VAL A 253 -6.31 4.05 -25.00
CA VAL A 253 -6.78 2.90 -24.21
C VAL A 253 -6.75 3.23 -22.71
N SER A 254 -5.71 3.92 -22.21
CA SER A 254 -5.62 4.28 -20.81
C SER A 254 -6.68 5.28 -20.39
N LEU A 255 -6.94 6.30 -21.21
CA LEU A 255 -8.00 7.30 -20.95
C LEU A 255 -9.40 6.66 -21.05
N PHE A 256 -9.62 5.78 -22.02
CA PHE A 256 -10.86 5.01 -22.15
C PHE A 256 -11.09 4.11 -20.92
N PHE A 257 -10.03 3.46 -20.41
CA PHE A 257 -10.09 2.67 -19.19
C PHE A 257 -10.47 3.52 -17.97
N VAL A 258 -9.82 4.68 -17.78
CA VAL A 258 -10.17 5.63 -16.70
C VAL A 258 -11.64 6.02 -16.80
N TRP A 259 -12.11 6.40 -18.00
CA TRP A 259 -13.50 6.75 -18.20
C TRP A 259 -14.45 5.59 -17.88
N GLY A 260 -14.06 4.36 -18.25
CA GLY A 260 -14.80 3.14 -17.90
C GLY A 260 -14.91 2.90 -16.38
N THR A 261 -13.88 3.23 -15.58
CA THR A 261 -13.94 3.10 -14.11
C THR A 261 -14.91 4.08 -13.46
N TYR A 262 -15.30 5.14 -14.14
CA TYR A 262 -16.37 6.07 -13.75
C TYR A 262 -17.68 5.80 -14.54
N PHE A 263 -17.88 4.56 -14.99
CA PHE A 263 -19.10 4.10 -15.71
C PHE A 263 -19.48 5.00 -16.88
N PHE A 264 -18.46 5.52 -17.57
CA PHE A 264 -18.61 6.42 -18.74
C PHE A 264 -19.37 7.72 -18.42
N HIS A 265 -19.23 8.24 -17.21
CA HIS A 265 -19.82 9.53 -16.83
C HIS A 265 -19.33 10.67 -17.73
N MET A 266 -20.28 11.51 -18.14
CA MET A 266 -20.03 12.83 -18.71
C MET A 266 -20.39 13.88 -17.68
N THR A 267 -19.39 14.55 -17.14
CA THR A 267 -19.52 15.50 -16.03
C THR A 267 -19.64 16.92 -16.60
N LYS A 268 -20.62 17.67 -16.16
CA LYS A 268 -20.80 19.07 -16.52
C LYS A 268 -19.87 19.94 -15.68
N VAL A 269 -19.02 20.71 -16.36
CA VAL A 269 -18.16 21.72 -15.74
C VAL A 269 -18.63 23.10 -16.19
N GLU A 270 -18.99 23.94 -15.25
CA GLU A 270 -19.39 25.31 -15.48
C GLU A 270 -18.39 26.24 -14.80
N VAL A 271 -17.84 27.18 -15.55
CA VAL A 271 -17.08 28.31 -15.03
C VAL A 271 -17.95 29.54 -15.20
N LYS A 272 -18.33 30.19 -14.09
CA LYS A 272 -19.14 31.42 -14.09
C LYS A 272 -18.63 32.38 -13.01
N ASN A 273 -18.35 33.59 -13.40
CA ASN A 273 -17.95 34.68 -12.47
C ASN A 273 -16.77 34.31 -11.55
N GLY A 274 -15.78 33.55 -12.06
CA GLY A 274 -14.64 33.09 -11.27
C GLY A 274 -14.89 31.80 -10.48
N PHE A 275 -16.10 31.23 -10.49
CA PHE A 275 -16.39 29.96 -9.81
C PHE A 275 -16.44 28.81 -10.80
N VAL A 276 -15.82 27.67 -10.43
CA VAL A 276 -15.93 26.41 -11.15
C VAL A 276 -16.93 25.53 -10.40
N THR A 277 -17.99 25.13 -11.09
CA THR A 277 -18.97 24.16 -10.58
C THR A 277 -18.83 22.87 -11.37
N VAL A 278 -18.60 21.76 -10.66
CA VAL A 278 -18.54 20.41 -11.23
C VAL A 278 -19.80 19.65 -10.82
N THR A 279 -20.59 19.25 -11.79
CA THR A 279 -21.84 18.51 -11.57
C THR A 279 -21.77 17.15 -12.25
N SER A 280 -21.64 16.10 -11.46
CA SER A 280 -21.62 14.70 -11.93
C SER A 280 -23.04 14.16 -12.09
N PRO A 281 -23.26 13.17 -12.98
CA PRO A 281 -24.53 12.45 -13.04
C PRO A 281 -24.90 11.85 -11.67
N ASN A 282 -26.18 11.85 -11.35
CA ASN A 282 -26.73 11.30 -10.09
C ASN A 282 -26.22 11.94 -8.80
N ARG A 283 -25.54 13.06 -8.87
CA ARG A 283 -25.04 13.80 -7.71
C ARG A 283 -26.13 14.63 -7.05
N THR A 284 -26.12 14.65 -5.71
CA THR A 284 -27.06 15.47 -4.93
C THR A 284 -26.62 16.92 -4.78
N LYS A 285 -25.31 17.18 -4.86
CA LYS A 285 -24.72 18.52 -4.70
C LYS A 285 -23.61 18.74 -5.74
N ALA A 286 -23.53 19.94 -6.30
CA ALA A 286 -22.41 20.36 -7.13
C ALA A 286 -21.22 20.74 -6.25
N THR A 287 -20.00 20.44 -6.71
CA THR A 287 -18.77 20.95 -6.10
C THR A 287 -18.42 22.28 -6.73
N THR A 288 -18.11 23.29 -5.91
CA THR A 288 -17.69 24.63 -6.36
C THR A 288 -16.27 24.90 -5.92
N GLY A 289 -15.48 25.42 -6.84
CA GLY A 289 -14.13 25.95 -6.59
C GLY A 289 -14.05 27.41 -7.07
N ASP A 290 -13.14 28.19 -6.51
CA ASP A 290 -12.88 29.55 -6.95
C ASP A 290 -11.73 29.58 -7.98
N THR A 291 -11.88 30.38 -9.03
CA THR A 291 -10.81 30.70 -9.98
C THR A 291 -10.66 32.21 -10.10
N HIS A 292 -9.45 32.69 -10.10
CA HIS A 292 -9.17 34.12 -10.35
C HIS A 292 -9.44 34.56 -11.80
N LYS A 293 -10.02 33.70 -12.65
CA LYS A 293 -10.29 33.98 -14.08
C LYS A 293 -11.77 34.22 -14.31
N HIS A 294 -12.12 35.40 -14.80
CA HIS A 294 -13.49 35.81 -15.13
C HIS A 294 -13.81 35.47 -16.60
N PHE A 295 -14.14 34.21 -16.88
CA PHE A 295 -14.74 33.81 -18.15
C PHE A 295 -15.90 32.85 -17.90
N ASN A 296 -16.83 32.81 -18.83
CA ASN A 296 -17.96 31.89 -18.75
C ASN A 296 -17.72 30.72 -19.73
N LEU A 297 -17.70 29.50 -19.19
CA LEU A 297 -17.55 28.27 -19.96
C LEU A 297 -18.49 27.21 -19.41
N THR A 298 -19.16 26.51 -20.29
CA THR A 298 -19.86 25.26 -19.94
C THR A 298 -19.33 24.17 -20.86
N ALA A 299 -18.81 23.10 -20.27
CA ALA A 299 -18.29 21.95 -21.00
C ALA A 299 -18.76 20.64 -20.35
N TYR A 300 -18.88 19.60 -21.17
CA TYR A 300 -19.05 18.22 -20.70
C TYR A 300 -17.75 17.48 -20.92
N ILE A 301 -17.19 16.92 -19.86
CA ILE A 301 -15.91 16.21 -19.91
C ILE A 301 -16.08 14.75 -19.42
N PRO A 302 -15.39 13.77 -20.06
CA PRO A 302 -15.39 12.40 -19.57
C PRO A 302 -14.72 12.31 -18.20
N ALA A 303 -15.34 11.57 -17.26
CA ALA A 303 -14.84 11.31 -15.91
C ALA A 303 -14.35 12.58 -15.17
N GLY A 304 -15.18 13.65 -15.16
CA GLY A 304 -14.79 14.89 -14.47
C GLY A 304 -14.58 14.73 -12.97
N GLU A 305 -15.16 13.71 -12.35
CA GLU A 305 -14.90 13.27 -10.97
C GLU A 305 -13.42 12.93 -10.73
N TYR A 306 -12.73 12.42 -11.74
CA TYR A 306 -11.29 12.18 -11.68
C TYR A 306 -10.50 13.48 -11.43
N ILE A 307 -10.86 14.54 -12.17
CA ILE A 307 -10.22 15.86 -12.03
C ILE A 307 -10.54 16.47 -10.67
N GLU A 308 -11.81 16.31 -10.21
CA GLU A 308 -12.22 16.75 -8.88
C GLU A 308 -11.41 16.05 -7.78
N GLY A 309 -11.28 14.71 -7.86
CA GLY A 309 -10.47 13.93 -6.92
C GLY A 309 -9.00 14.35 -6.89
N MET A 310 -8.39 14.59 -8.06
CA MET A 310 -7.04 15.16 -8.15
C MET A 310 -6.93 16.51 -7.43
N GLY A 311 -7.93 17.39 -7.62
CA GLY A 311 -7.98 18.69 -6.96
C GLY A 311 -8.08 18.56 -5.43
N ARG A 312 -8.88 17.63 -4.92
CA ARG A 312 -8.99 17.33 -3.48
C ARG A 312 -7.67 16.86 -2.90
N VAL A 313 -7.01 15.90 -3.55
CA VAL A 313 -5.71 15.38 -3.09
C VAL A 313 -4.63 16.47 -3.15
N ALA A 314 -4.61 17.29 -4.21
CA ALA A 314 -3.68 18.42 -4.28
C ALA A 314 -3.89 19.40 -3.12
N ASN A 315 -5.13 19.71 -2.77
CA ASN A 315 -5.45 20.55 -1.61
C ASN A 315 -5.04 19.89 -0.29
N HIS A 316 -5.33 18.59 -0.11
CA HIS A 316 -4.90 17.82 1.06
C HIS A 316 -3.37 17.82 1.24
N LEU A 317 -2.61 17.63 0.16
CA LEU A 317 -1.15 17.70 0.17
C LEU A 317 -0.63 19.10 0.52
N ASN A 318 -1.34 20.17 0.12
CA ASN A 318 -0.99 21.54 0.47
C ASN A 318 -1.25 21.87 1.94
N LEU A 319 -2.39 21.44 2.46
CA LEU A 319 -2.77 21.62 3.87
C LEU A 319 -1.92 20.75 4.80
N GLY A 320 -1.51 19.57 4.35
CA GLY A 320 -0.82 18.56 5.15
C GLY A 320 -1.80 17.73 5.99
N HIS A 321 -1.26 16.80 6.75
CA HIS A 321 -2.00 15.93 7.67
C HIS A 321 -1.29 15.89 9.02
N PRO A 322 -1.99 15.74 10.16
CA PRO A 322 -1.35 15.45 11.43
C PRO A 322 -0.47 14.21 11.32
N THR A 323 0.81 14.35 11.60
CA THR A 323 1.80 13.27 11.48
C THR A 323 2.53 13.10 12.81
N TYR A 324 2.91 11.86 13.13
CA TYR A 324 3.66 11.53 14.33
C TYR A 324 5.00 10.89 13.97
N PHE A 325 6.08 11.40 14.55
CA PHE A 325 7.42 10.90 14.28
C PHE A 325 8.33 11.07 15.51
N LEU A 326 8.82 9.95 16.07
CA LEU A 326 9.78 9.89 17.17
C LEU A 326 9.39 10.76 18.37
N GLY A 327 8.14 10.69 18.81
CA GLY A 327 7.62 11.44 19.95
C GLY A 327 7.12 12.85 19.65
N HIS A 328 7.12 13.26 18.39
CA HIS A 328 6.71 14.61 18.00
C HIS A 328 5.51 14.58 17.04
N VAL A 329 4.53 15.44 17.27
CA VAL A 329 3.38 15.67 16.38
C VAL A 329 3.65 16.88 15.50
N SER A 330 3.30 16.80 14.22
CA SER A 330 3.32 17.92 13.29
C SER A 330 2.01 17.97 12.50
N PHE A 331 1.39 19.13 12.38
CA PHE A 331 0.08 19.28 11.74
C PHE A 331 0.13 19.64 10.25
N ASN A 332 1.25 20.18 9.74
CA ASN A 332 1.35 20.67 8.37
C ASN A 332 2.74 20.55 7.76
N LYS A 333 3.65 19.86 8.42
CA LYS A 333 5.03 19.65 7.96
C LYS A 333 5.34 18.16 7.97
N GLY A 334 5.73 17.61 6.82
CA GLY A 334 6.31 16.28 6.73
C GLY A 334 7.76 16.25 7.24
N TRP A 335 8.24 15.04 7.51
CA TRP A 335 9.59 14.79 8.01
C TRP A 335 10.42 14.09 6.93
N LYS A 336 11.45 14.74 6.42
CA LYS A 336 12.31 14.15 5.37
C LYS A 336 12.91 12.80 5.75
N MET A 337 13.14 12.57 7.04
CA MET A 337 13.67 11.30 7.57
C MET A 337 12.59 10.29 7.91
N TYR A 338 11.30 10.61 7.72
CA TYR A 338 10.20 9.71 8.07
C TYR A 338 10.31 8.36 7.34
N PHE A 339 10.23 8.35 6.02
CA PHE A 339 10.28 7.10 5.26
C PHE A 339 11.62 6.36 5.35
N PRO A 340 12.80 6.99 5.36
CA PRO A 340 14.05 6.31 5.71
C PRO A 340 14.00 5.60 7.07
N THR A 341 13.44 6.27 8.10
CA THR A 341 13.28 5.69 9.44
C THR A 341 12.22 4.57 9.45
N VAL A 342 11.12 4.74 8.72
CA VAL A 342 10.11 3.68 8.54
C VAL A 342 10.77 2.43 7.95
N ILE A 343 11.58 2.54 6.91
CA ILE A 343 12.33 1.39 6.35
C ILE A 343 13.21 0.75 7.43
N ALA A 344 13.95 1.54 8.20
CA ALA A 344 14.86 1.01 9.22
C ALA A 344 14.12 0.28 10.36
N LEU A 345 12.90 0.72 10.70
CA LEU A 345 12.11 0.19 11.82
C LEU A 345 11.11 -0.90 11.41
N LYS A 346 10.68 -0.92 10.14
CA LYS A 346 9.58 -1.77 9.65
C LYS A 346 10.02 -2.86 8.66
N TRP A 347 11.17 -2.71 8.01
CA TRP A 347 11.68 -3.81 7.18
C TRP A 347 12.35 -4.86 8.06
N PRO A 348 12.10 -6.16 7.83
CA PRO A 348 12.87 -7.20 8.50
C PRO A 348 14.37 -6.95 8.31
N PRO A 349 15.19 -7.02 9.38
CA PRO A 349 16.61 -6.67 9.31
C PRO A 349 17.37 -7.47 8.26
N VAL A 350 16.97 -8.73 8.05
CA VAL A 350 17.55 -9.59 7.02
C VAL A 350 17.29 -9.04 5.62
N VAL A 351 16.05 -8.62 5.34
CA VAL A 351 15.69 -8.04 4.03
C VAL A 351 16.45 -6.76 3.77
N LEU A 352 16.52 -5.87 4.76
CA LEU A 352 17.26 -4.61 4.66
C LEU A 352 18.76 -4.87 4.45
N ALA A 353 19.37 -5.77 5.22
CA ALA A 353 20.78 -6.13 5.09
C ALA A 353 21.11 -6.74 3.71
N LEU A 354 20.26 -7.65 3.22
CA LEU A 354 20.41 -8.24 1.89
C LEU A 354 20.24 -7.21 0.78
N PHE A 355 19.29 -6.28 0.91
CA PHE A 355 19.10 -5.19 -0.05
C PHE A 355 20.34 -4.30 -0.13
N LEU A 356 20.84 -3.85 1.02
CA LEU A 356 22.06 -3.03 1.10
C LEU A 356 23.29 -3.78 0.58
N ALA A 357 23.42 -5.09 0.87
CA ALA A 357 24.49 -5.94 0.36
C ALA A 357 24.42 -6.08 -1.18
N ALA A 358 23.22 -6.23 -1.76
CA ALA A 358 23.03 -6.27 -3.21
C ALA A 358 23.54 -4.98 -3.88
N ILE A 359 23.14 -3.83 -3.34
CA ILE A 359 23.60 -2.52 -3.83
C ILE A 359 25.11 -2.37 -3.70
N ALA A 360 25.68 -2.66 -2.51
CA ALA A 360 27.10 -2.53 -2.25
C ALA A 360 27.96 -3.43 -3.17
N LEU A 361 27.56 -4.70 -3.34
CA LEU A 361 28.25 -5.64 -4.23
C LEU A 361 28.08 -5.27 -5.72
N GLY A 362 26.93 -4.68 -6.09
CA GLY A 362 26.72 -4.14 -7.42
C GLY A 362 27.64 -2.95 -7.70
N ILE A 363 27.74 -1.97 -6.78
CA ILE A 363 28.65 -0.81 -6.89
C ILE A 363 30.12 -1.28 -6.94
N ALA A 364 30.49 -2.28 -6.12
CA ALA A 364 31.82 -2.88 -6.13
C ALA A 364 32.13 -3.73 -7.39
N GLY A 365 31.19 -3.85 -8.34
CA GLY A 365 31.35 -4.64 -9.57
C GLY A 365 31.41 -6.16 -9.36
N ARG A 366 31.10 -6.64 -8.14
CA ARG A 366 31.09 -8.07 -7.81
C ARG A 366 29.84 -8.78 -8.34
N ILE A 367 28.74 -8.06 -8.48
CA ILE A 367 27.49 -8.50 -9.08
C ILE A 367 27.20 -7.61 -10.29
N LYS A 368 26.85 -8.23 -11.41
CA LYS A 368 26.42 -7.50 -12.61
C LYS A 368 24.90 -7.46 -12.63
N PHE A 369 24.34 -6.26 -12.54
CA PHE A 369 22.91 -6.07 -12.70
C PHE A 369 22.52 -6.13 -14.19
N PRO A 370 21.46 -6.86 -14.54
CA PRO A 370 20.90 -6.79 -15.89
C PRO A 370 20.46 -5.36 -16.22
N PRO A 371 20.67 -4.87 -17.44
CA PRO A 371 20.31 -3.50 -17.82
C PRO A 371 18.84 -3.15 -17.55
N ASP A 372 17.92 -4.10 -17.71
CA ASP A 372 16.51 -3.89 -17.42
C ASP A 372 16.23 -3.61 -15.95
N LEU A 373 17.07 -4.11 -15.02
CA LEU A 373 16.88 -3.88 -13.58
C LEU A 373 16.90 -2.39 -13.24
N LEU A 374 17.62 -1.57 -14.02
CA LEU A 374 17.63 -0.13 -13.81
C LEU A 374 16.26 0.51 -14.09
N ILE A 375 15.49 -0.03 -15.04
CA ILE A 375 14.11 0.42 -15.28
C ILE A 375 13.24 0.12 -14.06
N TYR A 376 13.36 -1.08 -13.50
CA TYR A 376 12.66 -1.45 -12.27
C TYR A 376 13.13 -0.64 -11.05
N ALA A 377 14.36 -0.09 -11.07
CA ALA A 377 14.86 0.78 -10.01
C ALA A 377 14.28 2.20 -10.08
N ILE A 378 14.10 2.75 -11.29
CA ILE A 378 13.70 4.14 -11.51
C ILE A 378 12.31 4.41 -10.93
N PHE A 379 11.34 3.52 -11.14
CA PHE A 379 9.96 3.71 -10.66
C PHE A 379 9.88 3.86 -9.13
N PRO A 380 10.38 2.89 -8.33
CA PRO A 380 10.34 3.02 -6.88
C PRO A 380 11.24 4.14 -6.35
N ALA A 381 12.38 4.41 -7.00
CA ALA A 381 13.27 5.50 -6.60
C ALA A 381 12.61 6.88 -6.76
N VAL A 382 11.95 7.14 -7.88
CA VAL A 382 11.19 8.39 -8.11
C VAL A 382 10.05 8.50 -7.11
N TYR A 383 9.31 7.42 -6.88
CA TYR A 383 8.20 7.44 -5.92
C TYR A 383 8.69 7.70 -4.49
N PHE A 384 9.76 7.01 -4.07
CA PHE A 384 10.36 7.20 -2.75
C PHE A 384 10.89 8.63 -2.57
N PHE A 385 11.51 9.18 -3.62
CA PHE A 385 11.97 10.57 -3.61
C PHE A 385 10.79 11.55 -3.44
N ILE A 386 9.67 11.34 -4.15
CA ILE A 386 8.47 12.16 -3.98
C ILE A 386 7.92 12.02 -2.55
N ALA A 387 7.88 10.79 -2.01
CA ALA A 387 7.39 10.52 -0.66
C ALA A 387 8.19 11.28 0.42
N ILE A 388 9.53 11.34 0.31
CA ILE A 388 10.40 12.07 1.26
C ILE A 388 10.01 13.55 1.39
N PHE A 389 9.46 14.15 0.35
CA PHE A 389 9.05 15.55 0.35
C PHE A 389 7.54 15.75 0.56
N SER A 390 6.81 14.69 0.84
CA SER A 390 5.39 14.74 1.19
C SER A 390 5.19 15.42 2.55
N LYS A 391 4.01 16.03 2.74
CA LYS A 391 3.53 16.49 4.05
C LYS A 391 2.57 15.49 4.69
N VAL A 392 2.43 14.31 4.09
CA VAL A 392 1.50 13.25 4.51
C VAL A 392 2.33 12.01 4.86
N ASP A 393 2.72 11.91 6.12
CA ASP A 393 3.60 10.88 6.68
C ASP A 393 2.75 9.95 7.58
N LEU A 394 1.96 9.04 6.98
CA LEU A 394 0.97 8.23 7.68
C LEU A 394 1.35 6.76 7.83
N GLY A 395 2.40 6.29 7.17
CA GLY A 395 2.83 4.90 7.36
C GLY A 395 3.57 4.28 6.20
N GLU A 396 4.10 3.08 6.50
CA GLU A 396 4.83 2.22 5.57
C GLU A 396 4.06 1.92 4.28
N ARG A 397 2.72 1.84 4.37
CA ARG A 397 1.82 1.60 3.23
C ARG A 397 2.04 2.58 2.08
N HIS A 398 2.42 3.81 2.38
CA HIS A 398 2.68 4.84 1.37
C HIS A 398 3.90 4.55 0.51
N ILE A 399 4.85 3.75 1.00
CA ILE A 399 6.02 3.31 0.24
C ILE A 399 6.01 1.81 -0.09
N LEU A 400 4.87 1.14 0.08
CA LEU A 400 4.72 -0.30 -0.13
C LEU A 400 5.19 -0.75 -1.52
N LEU A 401 4.96 0.10 -2.54
CA LEU A 401 5.39 -0.23 -3.91
C LEU A 401 6.90 -0.43 -4.06
N VAL A 402 7.74 0.06 -3.12
CA VAL A 402 9.20 -0.12 -3.16
C VAL A 402 9.60 -1.59 -2.92
N TYR A 403 8.83 -2.32 -2.10
CA TYR A 403 9.16 -3.68 -1.69
C TYR A 403 9.38 -4.68 -2.83
N PRO A 404 8.44 -4.88 -3.77
CA PRO A 404 8.60 -5.88 -4.83
C PRO A 404 9.81 -5.59 -5.73
N PHE A 405 10.16 -4.33 -5.90
CA PHE A 405 11.35 -3.95 -6.66
C PHE A 405 12.64 -4.23 -5.88
N ALA A 406 12.68 -3.96 -4.57
CA ALA A 406 13.83 -4.29 -3.73
C ALA A 406 14.13 -5.80 -3.75
N LEU A 407 13.10 -6.65 -3.79
CA LEU A 407 13.27 -8.09 -3.88
C LEU A 407 13.98 -8.54 -5.17
N LEU A 408 13.84 -7.81 -6.28
CA LEU A 408 14.60 -8.09 -7.51
C LEU A 408 16.10 -7.81 -7.33
N PHE A 409 16.46 -6.75 -6.59
CA PHE A 409 17.87 -6.48 -6.27
C PHE A 409 18.43 -7.59 -5.38
N ILE A 410 17.68 -8.01 -4.37
CA ILE A 410 18.08 -9.10 -3.47
C ILE A 410 18.20 -10.42 -4.24
N ALA A 411 17.34 -10.67 -5.22
CA ALA A 411 17.42 -11.88 -6.07
C ALA A 411 18.76 -12.02 -6.79
N SER A 412 19.42 -10.90 -7.14
CA SER A 412 20.74 -10.91 -7.78
C SER A 412 21.83 -11.54 -6.93
N LEU A 413 21.68 -11.53 -5.59
CA LEU A 413 22.63 -12.14 -4.65
C LEU A 413 22.69 -13.66 -4.76
N TRP A 414 21.61 -14.29 -5.22
CA TRP A 414 21.54 -15.75 -5.34
C TRP A 414 22.66 -16.32 -6.23
N GLU A 415 22.91 -15.68 -7.37
CA GLU A 415 23.94 -16.12 -8.31
C GLU A 415 25.37 -16.01 -7.75
N TYR A 416 25.56 -15.06 -6.82
CA TYR A 416 26.80 -14.92 -6.07
C TYR A 416 26.90 -15.97 -4.96
N ALA A 417 25.83 -16.15 -4.19
CA ALA A 417 25.79 -17.05 -3.05
C ALA A 417 25.98 -18.54 -3.43
N ARG A 418 25.34 -19.01 -4.50
CA ARG A 418 25.39 -20.42 -4.94
C ARG A 418 26.79 -20.91 -5.35
N ARG A 419 27.74 -19.99 -5.58
CA ARG A 419 29.13 -20.33 -5.92
C ARG A 419 29.97 -20.80 -4.72
N ASN A 420 29.52 -20.52 -3.50
CA ASN A 420 30.20 -20.88 -2.27
C ASN A 420 29.21 -21.53 -1.30
N ARG A 421 29.48 -22.78 -0.88
CA ARG A 421 28.61 -23.56 0.01
C ARG A 421 28.36 -22.87 1.36
N ALA A 422 29.38 -22.21 1.93
CA ALA A 422 29.21 -21.48 3.20
C ALA A 422 28.32 -20.26 3.05
N ILE A 423 28.49 -19.48 1.98
CA ILE A 423 27.62 -18.31 1.69
C ILE A 423 26.20 -18.79 1.40
N PHE A 424 26.04 -19.89 0.66
CA PHE A 424 24.72 -20.45 0.37
C PHE A 424 24.01 -20.93 1.64
N ALA A 425 24.71 -21.63 2.53
CA ALA A 425 24.17 -22.03 3.82
C ALA A 425 23.78 -20.83 4.69
N LEU A 426 24.60 -19.76 4.68
CA LEU A 426 24.26 -18.49 5.34
C LEU A 426 22.96 -17.89 4.77
N PHE A 427 22.75 -17.90 3.45
CA PHE A 427 21.52 -17.40 2.84
C PHE A 427 20.28 -18.18 3.28
N LEU A 428 20.38 -19.50 3.37
CA LEU A 428 19.28 -20.32 3.88
C LEU A 428 19.01 -20.04 5.37
N ALA A 429 20.04 -19.87 6.17
CA ALA A 429 19.92 -19.50 7.58
C ALA A 429 19.27 -18.10 7.74
N LEU A 430 19.68 -17.12 6.93
CA LEU A 430 19.07 -15.78 6.92
C LEU A 430 17.61 -15.83 6.51
N LEU A 431 17.23 -16.66 5.52
CA LEU A 431 15.84 -16.85 5.14
C LEU A 431 15.01 -17.45 6.28
N ALA A 432 15.52 -18.46 6.98
CA ALA A 432 14.87 -19.05 8.14
C ALA A 432 14.73 -18.03 9.29
N LEU A 433 15.76 -17.23 9.53
CA LEU A 433 15.75 -16.16 10.53
C LEU A 433 14.69 -15.09 10.17
N ASN A 434 14.61 -14.68 8.90
CA ASN A 434 13.59 -13.77 8.43
C ASN A 434 12.17 -14.30 8.65
N ALA A 435 11.94 -15.57 8.31
CA ALA A 435 10.64 -16.20 8.53
C ALA A 435 10.29 -16.26 10.03
N ALA A 436 11.23 -16.63 10.90
CA ALA A 436 11.03 -16.66 12.35
C ALA A 436 10.72 -15.27 12.93
N ASP A 437 11.46 -14.23 12.48
CA ASP A 437 11.23 -12.86 12.91
C ASP A 437 9.82 -12.36 12.53
N VAL A 438 9.39 -12.64 11.31
CA VAL A 438 8.05 -12.22 10.83
C VAL A 438 6.95 -12.99 11.56
N LEU A 439 7.10 -14.30 11.71
CA LEU A 439 6.10 -15.16 12.36
C LEU A 439 5.88 -14.85 13.84
N ARG A 440 6.84 -14.24 14.54
CA ARG A 440 6.63 -13.81 15.95
C ARG A 440 5.57 -12.71 16.10
N TYR A 441 5.25 -11.97 15.02
CA TYR A 441 4.17 -10.99 15.00
C TYR A 441 2.84 -11.56 14.47
N ALA A 442 2.84 -12.80 13.99
CA ALA A 442 1.63 -13.42 13.47
C ALA A 442 0.54 -13.50 14.56
N PRO A 443 -0.70 -13.13 14.25
CA PRO A 443 -1.22 -12.63 12.98
C PRO A 443 -1.18 -11.09 12.82
N GLY A 444 -0.69 -10.32 13.78
CA GLY A 444 -0.70 -8.85 13.83
C GLY A 444 0.37 -8.19 12.96
N TYR A 445 0.53 -8.60 11.70
CA TYR A 445 1.60 -8.15 10.80
C TYR A 445 1.63 -6.65 10.52
N LEU A 446 0.49 -5.96 10.62
CA LEU A 446 0.41 -4.50 10.46
C LEU A 446 1.28 -3.78 11.49
N SER A 447 1.25 -4.28 12.72
CA SER A 447 1.99 -3.73 13.86
C SER A 447 3.44 -4.21 13.94
N TYR A 448 3.97 -4.88 12.90
CA TYR A 448 5.34 -5.36 12.89
C TYR A 448 6.35 -4.22 13.09
N PHE A 449 7.31 -4.45 13.97
CA PHE A 449 8.55 -3.70 14.10
C PHE A 449 9.74 -4.66 14.16
N THR A 450 10.91 -4.17 13.75
CA THR A 450 12.15 -4.95 13.87
C THR A 450 12.38 -5.44 15.30
N PRO A 451 13.11 -6.55 15.53
CA PRO A 451 13.35 -7.10 16.87
C PRO A 451 14.12 -6.18 17.81
N PHE A 452 14.66 -5.07 17.31
CA PHE A 452 15.35 -4.05 18.10
C PHE A 452 14.41 -3.03 18.76
N VAL A 453 13.12 -3.07 18.41
CA VAL A 453 12.08 -2.18 18.99
C VAL A 453 11.30 -2.94 20.05
N ASN A 454 11.19 -2.33 21.25
CA ASN A 454 10.32 -2.85 22.29
C ASN A 454 8.84 -2.62 21.93
N PRO A 455 8.01 -3.66 21.78
CA PRO A 455 6.60 -3.51 21.45
C PRO A 455 5.82 -2.61 22.42
N ALA A 456 6.16 -2.60 23.71
CA ALA A 456 5.48 -1.78 24.70
C ALA A 456 5.68 -0.27 24.50
N THR A 457 6.71 0.13 23.76
CA THR A 457 7.06 1.54 23.52
C THR A 457 7.10 1.90 22.05
N SER A 458 6.68 1.00 21.16
CA SER A 458 6.70 1.21 19.70
C SER A 458 5.87 2.43 19.27
N TRP A 459 4.78 2.73 19.97
CA TRP A 459 3.96 3.92 19.76
C TRP A 459 4.71 5.24 19.94
N LYS A 460 5.84 5.25 20.68
CA LYS A 460 6.72 6.42 20.81
C LYS A 460 7.57 6.70 19.57
N LEU A 461 7.66 5.74 18.66
CA LEU A 461 8.47 5.86 17.44
C LEU A 461 7.62 6.25 16.24
N LEU A 462 6.59 5.46 15.94
CA LEU A 462 5.68 5.63 14.81
C LEU A 462 4.26 5.33 15.27
N SER A 463 3.30 5.94 14.62
CA SER A 463 1.87 5.83 14.90
C SER A 463 1.08 5.57 13.63
N ASP A 464 -0.26 5.68 13.67
CA ASP A 464 -1.14 5.46 12.54
C ASP A 464 -0.92 4.07 11.92
N SER A 465 -1.13 3.91 10.64
CA SER A 465 -1.02 2.64 9.91
C SER A 465 0.34 1.94 9.96
N ASN A 466 1.33 2.47 10.71
CA ASN A 466 2.53 1.71 11.07
C ASN A 466 2.31 0.75 12.24
N LEU A 467 1.33 1.00 13.10
CA LEU A 467 1.14 0.27 14.35
C LEU A 467 -0.33 -0.02 14.62
N ASP A 468 -1.17 0.99 14.52
CA ASP A 468 -2.57 0.97 14.89
C ASP A 468 -3.39 1.71 13.82
N TRP A 469 -4.15 0.96 13.06
CA TRP A 469 -5.08 1.48 12.06
C TRP A 469 -6.53 1.06 12.35
N GLY A 470 -6.81 0.78 13.63
CA GLY A 470 -8.12 0.35 14.11
C GLY A 470 -8.40 -1.15 13.99
N GLN A 471 -7.38 -1.98 13.75
CA GLN A 471 -7.55 -3.41 13.52
C GLN A 471 -7.82 -4.24 14.77
N GLY A 472 -7.65 -3.69 15.99
CA GLY A 472 -7.60 -4.45 17.23
C GLY A 472 -8.95 -4.78 17.90
N LEU A 473 -10.11 -4.45 17.30
CA LEU A 473 -11.41 -4.59 17.98
C LEU A 473 -11.79 -6.05 18.28
N LEU A 474 -11.35 -7.04 17.48
CA LEU A 474 -11.62 -8.44 17.79
C LEU A 474 -10.87 -8.89 19.05
N ALA A 475 -9.62 -8.48 19.22
CA ALA A 475 -8.86 -8.76 20.43
C ALA A 475 -9.46 -8.06 21.66
N LEU A 476 -10.00 -6.84 21.50
CA LEU A 476 -10.69 -6.12 22.56
C LEU A 476 -12.00 -6.81 22.97
N ARG A 477 -12.78 -7.28 22.00
CA ARG A 477 -13.99 -8.08 22.25
C ARG A 477 -13.66 -9.32 23.07
N ASP A 478 -12.62 -10.05 22.67
CA ASP A 478 -12.22 -11.28 23.34
C ASP A 478 -11.68 -11.01 24.76
N TYR A 479 -10.98 -9.88 24.96
CA TYR A 479 -10.58 -9.40 26.29
C TYR A 479 -11.81 -9.08 27.15
N GLN A 480 -12.78 -8.34 26.64
CA GLN A 480 -14.00 -7.99 27.38
C GLN A 480 -14.82 -9.23 27.74
N ALA A 481 -14.84 -10.25 26.89
CA ALA A 481 -15.51 -11.52 27.19
C ALA A 481 -14.91 -12.25 28.41
N GLN A 482 -13.61 -12.06 28.66
CA GLN A 482 -12.92 -12.59 29.86
C GLN A 482 -13.12 -11.72 31.10
N HIS A 483 -13.55 -10.45 30.92
CA HIS A 483 -13.79 -9.47 31.97
C HIS A 483 -15.20 -8.87 31.88
N PRO A 484 -16.27 -9.67 31.98
CA PRO A 484 -17.63 -9.28 31.58
C PRO A 484 -18.26 -8.21 32.48
N ASN A 485 -17.79 -8.09 33.72
CA ASN A 485 -18.35 -7.20 34.73
C ASN A 485 -17.56 -5.88 34.90
N ASP A 486 -16.42 -5.76 34.24
CA ASP A 486 -15.56 -4.60 34.39
C ASP A 486 -16.08 -3.45 33.49
N PRO A 487 -16.47 -2.30 34.07
CA PRO A 487 -16.78 -1.13 33.27
C PRO A 487 -15.52 -0.69 32.53
N MET A 488 -15.68 -0.44 31.23
CA MET A 488 -14.57 -0.11 30.34
C MET A 488 -14.74 1.28 29.73
N TYR A 489 -13.72 2.10 29.86
CA TYR A 489 -13.57 3.35 29.14
C TYR A 489 -12.68 3.12 27.92
N LEU A 490 -13.09 3.64 26.76
CA LEU A 490 -12.39 3.40 25.50
C LEU A 490 -12.22 4.70 24.71
N ASP A 491 -11.00 4.97 24.24
CA ASP A 491 -10.76 5.85 23.09
C ASP A 491 -10.01 5.09 22.00
N TYR A 492 -10.67 4.98 20.84
CA TYR A 492 -10.29 4.08 19.76
C TYR A 492 -10.08 4.87 18.46
N PHE A 493 -8.98 4.58 17.79
CA PHE A 493 -8.69 5.10 16.44
C PHE A 493 -9.29 4.20 15.36
N GLY A 494 -10.34 4.67 14.69
CA GLY A 494 -11.00 3.92 13.62
C GLY A 494 -12.33 4.55 13.22
N THR A 495 -12.91 4.07 12.12
CA THR A 495 -14.18 4.54 11.55
C THR A 495 -15.35 3.59 11.82
N ILE A 496 -15.14 2.51 12.59
CA ILE A 496 -16.18 1.56 12.97
C ILE A 496 -16.55 1.78 14.43
N ASP A 497 -17.85 1.90 14.73
CA ASP A 497 -18.29 1.91 16.14
C ASP A 497 -17.97 0.54 16.77
N PRO A 498 -17.17 0.49 17.85
CA PRO A 498 -16.85 -0.76 18.54
C PRO A 498 -18.09 -1.56 18.98
N LYS A 499 -19.24 -0.91 19.17
CA LYS A 499 -20.52 -1.57 19.51
C LYS A 499 -20.99 -2.56 18.44
N ILE A 500 -20.62 -2.35 17.17
CA ILE A 500 -20.96 -3.27 16.07
C ILE A 500 -20.28 -4.63 16.26
N TYR A 501 -19.12 -4.66 16.94
CA TYR A 501 -18.44 -5.90 17.34
C TYR A 501 -18.92 -6.44 18.71
N GLY A 502 -19.99 -5.86 19.28
CA GLY A 502 -20.54 -6.25 20.58
C GLY A 502 -19.77 -5.70 21.79
N ILE A 503 -18.85 -4.76 21.57
CA ILE A 503 -18.04 -4.16 22.64
C ILE A 503 -18.87 -3.13 23.39
N ARG A 504 -18.94 -3.25 24.72
CA ARG A 504 -19.61 -2.31 25.62
C ARG A 504 -18.58 -1.39 26.23
N TYR A 505 -18.74 -0.09 26.08
CA TYR A 505 -17.79 0.89 26.56
C TYR A 505 -18.45 2.24 26.87
N THR A 506 -17.77 3.03 27.69
CA THR A 506 -17.99 4.46 27.84
C THR A 506 -16.89 5.20 27.09
N GLN A 507 -17.27 6.19 26.26
CA GLN A 507 -16.28 6.97 25.51
C GLN A 507 -15.35 7.71 26.48
N LEU A 508 -14.05 7.47 26.36
CA LEU A 508 -13.04 8.24 27.08
C LEU A 508 -12.75 9.56 26.36
N GLN A 509 -12.63 10.63 27.10
CA GLN A 509 -12.20 11.92 26.56
C GLN A 509 -10.74 12.21 26.96
N PRO A 510 -9.94 12.89 26.09
CA PRO A 510 -8.61 13.33 26.47
C PRO A 510 -8.62 14.16 27.76
N ASN A 511 -7.60 14.03 28.58
CA ASN A 511 -7.45 14.72 29.88
C ASN A 511 -8.52 14.38 30.95
N HIS A 512 -9.49 13.53 30.65
CA HIS A 512 -10.49 13.10 31.62
C HIS A 512 -9.99 11.86 32.37
N ARG A 513 -9.64 12.04 33.66
CA ARG A 513 -9.16 10.95 34.50
C ARG A 513 -10.34 10.13 35.03
N VAL A 514 -10.28 8.83 34.83
CA VAL A 514 -11.28 7.85 35.28
C VAL A 514 -10.60 6.72 36.03
N THR A 515 -11.38 5.93 36.78
CA THR A 515 -10.91 4.72 37.47
C THR A 515 -11.51 3.48 36.83
N GLY A 516 -10.87 2.32 37.02
CA GLY A 516 -11.28 1.06 36.38
C GLY A 516 -10.49 0.71 35.13
N THR A 517 -11.08 -0.06 34.24
CA THR A 517 -10.44 -0.50 33.00
C THR A 517 -10.48 0.61 31.93
N VAL A 518 -9.32 1.07 31.54
CA VAL A 518 -9.15 2.13 30.53
C VAL A 518 -8.39 1.57 29.32
N VAL A 519 -8.96 1.71 28.13
CA VAL A 519 -8.37 1.25 26.87
C VAL A 519 -8.15 2.43 25.95
N VAL A 520 -6.91 2.59 25.48
CA VAL A 520 -6.55 3.62 24.51
C VAL A 520 -5.78 2.97 23.37
N SER A 521 -6.15 3.29 22.13
CA SER A 521 -5.41 2.82 20.99
C SER A 521 -4.05 3.52 20.86
N ALA A 522 -3.08 2.86 20.23
CA ALA A 522 -1.71 3.37 20.12
C ALA A 522 -1.65 4.73 19.42
N THR A 523 -2.46 4.93 18.38
CA THR A 523 -2.54 6.22 17.66
C THR A 523 -3.06 7.34 18.55
N ASN A 524 -4.10 7.07 19.36
CA ASN A 524 -4.64 8.07 20.29
C ASN A 524 -3.68 8.29 21.47
N LEU A 525 -3.01 7.23 21.96
CA LEU A 525 -2.00 7.34 23.01
C LEU A 525 -0.78 8.19 22.57
N SER A 526 -0.42 8.16 21.27
CA SER A 526 0.63 9.03 20.71
C SER A 526 0.24 10.51 20.64
N GLY A 527 -1.04 10.81 20.74
CA GLY A 527 -1.57 12.17 20.64
C GLY A 527 -1.62 12.75 19.23
N GLN A 528 -1.37 11.95 18.18
CA GLN A 528 -1.27 12.41 16.78
C GLN A 528 -2.49 13.23 16.33
N LEU A 529 -3.69 12.83 16.75
CA LEU A 529 -4.96 13.43 16.33
C LEU A 529 -5.64 14.24 17.45
N LEU A 530 -4.96 14.46 18.57
CA LEU A 530 -5.51 15.18 19.71
C LEU A 530 -5.09 16.66 19.68
N ASP A 531 -5.96 17.54 20.17
CA ASP A 531 -5.63 18.95 20.40
C ASP A 531 -4.49 19.09 21.42
N ASP A 532 -4.55 18.30 22.50
CA ASP A 532 -3.44 18.11 23.44
C ASP A 532 -2.77 16.74 23.19
N PRO A 533 -1.56 16.70 22.62
CA PRO A 533 -0.87 15.44 22.38
C PRO A 533 -0.59 14.61 23.65
N ASN A 534 -0.64 15.20 24.83
CA ASN A 534 -0.39 14.52 26.09
C ASN A 534 -1.69 14.06 26.78
N GLY A 535 -2.85 14.22 26.16
CA GLY A 535 -4.17 13.99 26.75
C GLY A 535 -4.37 12.64 27.44
N TYR A 536 -3.61 11.60 27.04
CA TYR A 536 -3.63 10.27 27.66
C TYR A 536 -2.35 9.89 28.39
N HIS A 537 -1.33 10.77 28.47
CA HIS A 537 -0.05 10.44 29.12
C HIS A 537 -0.18 10.24 30.65
N TRP A 538 -1.26 10.68 31.27
CA TRP A 538 -1.55 10.37 32.65
C TRP A 538 -1.72 8.86 32.92
N LEU A 539 -2.01 8.05 31.88
CA LEU A 539 -2.10 6.60 31.98
C LEU A 539 -0.73 5.92 32.07
N LEU A 540 0.34 6.58 31.62
CA LEU A 540 1.69 5.98 31.54
C LEU A 540 2.34 5.67 32.90
N GLN A 541 1.76 6.14 33.98
CA GLN A 541 2.16 5.76 35.35
C GLN A 541 1.67 4.35 35.74
N TYR A 542 0.72 3.78 34.99
CA TYR A 542 0.17 2.44 35.22
C TYR A 542 0.74 1.43 34.24
N PRO A 543 0.92 0.16 34.62
CA PRO A 543 1.33 -0.88 33.71
C PRO A 543 0.21 -1.14 32.69
N ALA A 544 0.59 -1.31 31.39
CA ALA A 544 -0.34 -1.61 30.32
C ALA A 544 -0.29 -3.09 29.91
N THR A 545 -1.45 -3.70 29.73
CA THR A 545 -1.60 -4.92 28.95
C THR A 545 -1.83 -4.52 27.49
N ILE A 546 -1.09 -5.12 26.55
CA ILE A 546 -1.16 -4.76 25.14
C ILE A 546 -1.93 -5.84 24.39
N LEU A 547 -3.02 -5.46 23.73
CA LEU A 547 -3.83 -6.33 22.91
C LEU A 547 -3.49 -6.08 21.43
N ASP A 548 -3.23 -7.15 20.70
CA ASP A 548 -2.96 -7.10 19.25
C ASP A 548 -1.92 -6.04 18.83
N HIS A 549 -0.94 -5.80 19.67
CA HIS A 549 0.12 -4.79 19.51
C HIS A 549 -0.38 -3.33 19.36
N SER A 550 -1.70 -3.08 19.30
CA SER A 550 -2.30 -1.79 18.92
C SER A 550 -3.16 -1.14 20.01
N LEU A 551 -3.67 -1.90 20.97
CA LEU A 551 -4.52 -1.39 22.06
C LEU A 551 -3.83 -1.56 23.41
N TYR A 552 -3.83 -0.48 24.20
CA TYR A 552 -3.22 -0.41 25.52
C TYR A 552 -4.30 -0.38 26.59
N VAL A 553 -4.35 -1.42 27.41
CA VAL A 553 -5.31 -1.59 28.52
C VAL A 553 -4.62 -1.27 29.83
N PHE A 554 -5.15 -0.30 30.56
CA PHE A 554 -4.66 0.14 31.86
C PHE A 554 -5.69 -0.19 32.93
N GLN A 555 -5.23 -0.64 34.09
CA GLN A 555 -6.05 -0.77 35.30
C GLN A 555 -5.77 0.41 36.22
N VAL A 556 -6.73 1.35 36.31
CA VAL A 556 -6.60 2.56 37.09
C VAL A 556 -7.29 2.37 38.45
N PRO A 557 -6.55 2.39 39.55
CA PRO A 557 -7.13 2.11 40.89
C PRO A 557 -8.06 3.24 41.36
N GLU A 558 -9.07 2.90 42.15
CA GLU A 558 -10.04 3.88 42.71
C GLU A 558 -9.37 4.98 43.56
N SER A 559 -8.25 4.69 44.21
CA SER A 559 -7.46 5.67 44.96
C SER A 559 -6.91 6.82 44.10
N ALA A 560 -6.86 6.66 42.77
CA ALA A 560 -6.35 7.68 41.86
C ALA A 560 -7.34 8.86 41.65
N SER A 561 -8.62 8.70 41.96
CA SER A 561 -9.63 9.77 41.83
C SER A 561 -9.50 10.87 42.92
N ALA A 562 -8.68 10.65 43.96
CA ALA A 562 -8.56 11.55 45.11
C ALA A 562 -7.44 12.61 44.98
N SER A 563 -6.70 12.66 43.87
CA SER A 563 -5.65 13.68 43.67
C SER A 563 -6.22 14.88 42.92
N PRO A 564 -6.40 16.06 43.53
CA PRO A 564 -6.83 17.25 42.81
C PRO A 564 -5.75 17.66 41.82
N ALA A 565 -6.20 18.16 40.66
CA ALA A 565 -5.33 18.76 39.67
C ALA A 565 -4.43 19.81 40.35
N ALA A 566 -3.13 19.60 40.31
CA ALA A 566 -2.18 20.66 40.64
C ALA A 566 -2.36 21.78 39.62
N ASN A 567 -2.71 22.96 40.11
CA ASN A 567 -2.93 24.23 39.42
C ASN A 567 -1.84 24.59 38.44
#